data_58a4d34589dd88e24d95418b7a8c87cc
#
_entry.id   58a4d34589dd88e24d95418b7a8c87cc
#
_cell.length_a   1.000
_cell.length_b   1.000
_cell.length_c   1.000
_cell.angle_alpha   90.00
_cell.angle_beta   90.00
_cell.angle_gamma   90.00
#
_symmetry.space_group_name_H-M   'P 1'
#
loop_
_entity.id
_entity.type
_entity.pdbx_description
1 polymer ?
#
loop_
_entity_poly.entity_id
_entity_poly.type
_entity_poly.pdbx_seq_one_letter_code
_entity_poly.pdbx_strand_id
1 'polypeptide(L)'
;MTIPILICDDSGVARKQMAKSLPAGWDVEVNFAANGQEAIDMIHQGLGDVLFLDLNMPVMDGYQTLEVISKEELPTVVIVVSGDIQPDAKKRVIGLGAFDFIKKPINSDELTAILQKTGLYAETDEPAQAAAPAVDRAASHQGSISMFDAFQEVANVAMGQAADLLARLLDVFVLLPIPRVNLLEISELQMALQATEDNDTYSGVCQGFIGSGIAGEAFLLFHDSSFKDMAKLMRYDGKLNELVELELLMDVSSVLIGACIKGIAEQLDIAFSQGHPVVLGQHVNVGDLLSNNNWRWTKTLAIEICYSIENYNINCDLLLLFTEDSLPVFRDKVAYLI
;
A
#
# COMPACT_ATOMS: atom_id res chain seq x y z
N MET A 1 -34.08 -7.50 9.13
CA MET A 1 -33.43 -6.27 9.66
C MET A 1 -32.20 -6.05 8.83
N THR A 2 -32.12 -4.91 8.18
CA THR A 2 -30.93 -4.51 7.39
C THR A 2 -29.75 -4.32 8.34
N ILE A 3 -28.63 -4.95 8.06
CA ILE A 3 -27.42 -4.89 8.90
C ILE A 3 -26.63 -3.63 8.49
N PRO A 4 -26.34 -2.68 9.40
CA PRO A 4 -25.46 -1.56 9.09
C PRO A 4 -24.02 -2.06 9.01
N ILE A 5 -23.41 -1.90 7.84
CA ILE A 5 -21.99 -2.19 7.63
C ILE A 5 -21.23 -0.89 7.40
N LEU A 6 -20.00 -0.86 7.87
CA LEU A 6 -19.10 0.27 7.72
C LEU A 6 -17.83 -0.17 6.98
N ILE A 7 -17.50 0.51 5.90
CA ILE A 7 -16.26 0.31 5.15
C ILE A 7 -15.35 1.49 5.46
N CYS A 8 -14.26 1.21 6.18
CA CYS A 8 -13.28 2.19 6.61
C CYS A 8 -11.95 2.01 5.87
N ASP A 9 -11.63 2.97 5.03
CA ASP A 9 -10.43 2.97 4.18
C ASP A 9 -10.20 4.42 3.71
N ASP A 10 -8.98 4.92 3.65
CA ASP A 10 -8.71 6.28 3.18
C ASP A 10 -8.90 6.42 1.67
N SER A 11 -8.72 5.32 0.93
CA SER A 11 -8.91 5.24 -0.52
C SER A 11 -10.40 5.16 -0.89
N GLY A 12 -10.90 6.18 -1.60
CA GLY A 12 -12.25 6.14 -2.18
C GLY A 12 -12.45 5.00 -3.19
N VAL A 13 -11.38 4.59 -3.87
CA VAL A 13 -11.35 3.43 -4.78
C VAL A 13 -11.55 2.14 -4.00
N ALA A 14 -10.78 1.94 -2.93
CA ALA A 14 -10.86 0.74 -2.11
C ALA A 14 -12.25 0.60 -1.47
N ARG A 15 -12.82 1.71 -0.95
CA ARG A 15 -14.19 1.69 -0.42
C ARG A 15 -15.21 1.23 -1.46
N LYS A 16 -15.14 1.73 -2.71
CA LYS A 16 -16.04 1.29 -3.78
C LYS A 16 -15.81 -0.16 -4.19
N GLN A 17 -14.55 -0.59 -4.31
CA GLN A 17 -14.24 -1.98 -4.65
C GLN A 17 -14.76 -2.93 -3.58
N MET A 18 -14.57 -2.60 -2.30
CA MET A 18 -15.11 -3.38 -1.19
C MET A 18 -16.64 -3.48 -1.26
N ALA A 19 -17.34 -2.35 -1.49
CA ALA A 19 -18.79 -2.33 -1.61
C ALA A 19 -19.29 -3.15 -2.82
N LYS A 20 -18.58 -3.12 -3.95
CA LYS A 20 -18.89 -3.94 -5.13
C LYS A 20 -18.63 -5.44 -4.91
N SER A 21 -17.73 -5.80 -3.99
CA SER A 21 -17.38 -7.19 -3.70
C SER A 21 -18.33 -7.88 -2.73
N LEU A 22 -19.27 -7.13 -2.12
CA LEU A 22 -20.26 -7.69 -1.21
C LEU A 22 -21.19 -8.66 -1.94
N PRO A 23 -21.61 -9.76 -1.27
CA PRO A 23 -22.49 -10.74 -1.88
C PRO A 23 -23.82 -10.14 -2.33
N ALA A 24 -24.27 -10.50 -3.53
CA ALA A 24 -25.56 -10.07 -4.05
C ALA A 24 -26.70 -10.63 -3.17
N GLY A 25 -27.67 -9.80 -2.83
CA GLY A 25 -28.81 -10.20 -1.99
C GLY A 25 -28.56 -10.15 -0.47
N TRP A 26 -27.40 -9.75 -0.03
CA TRP A 26 -27.16 -9.47 1.39
C TRP A 26 -27.89 -8.16 1.79
N ASP A 27 -28.83 -8.28 2.76
CA ASP A 27 -29.64 -7.14 3.22
C ASP A 27 -28.84 -6.24 4.18
N VAL A 28 -28.09 -5.30 3.59
CA VAL A 28 -27.18 -4.41 4.31
C VAL A 28 -27.38 -2.95 3.95
N GLU A 29 -27.07 -2.07 4.90
CA GLU A 29 -26.90 -0.64 4.71
C GLU A 29 -25.43 -0.29 4.78
N VAL A 30 -24.86 0.19 3.65
CA VAL A 30 -23.43 0.46 3.53
C VAL A 30 -23.12 1.90 3.92
N ASN A 31 -22.24 2.05 4.90
CA ASN A 31 -21.68 3.31 5.36
C ASN A 31 -20.18 3.37 5.07
N PHE A 32 -19.60 4.58 4.98
CA PHE A 32 -18.19 4.78 4.65
C PHE A 32 -17.51 5.71 5.65
N ALA A 33 -16.29 5.39 6.03
CA ALA A 33 -15.39 6.22 6.80
C ALA A 33 -14.05 6.33 6.09
N ALA A 34 -13.35 7.46 6.20
CA ALA A 34 -12.07 7.71 5.56
C ALA A 34 -10.87 7.51 6.50
N ASN A 35 -11.11 7.25 7.78
CA ASN A 35 -10.09 6.99 8.80
C ASN A 35 -10.73 6.35 10.03
N GLY A 36 -9.88 5.84 10.94
CA GLY A 36 -10.35 5.15 12.14
C GLY A 36 -11.18 6.02 13.09
N GLN A 37 -10.88 7.32 13.19
CA GLN A 37 -11.66 8.21 14.07
C GLN A 37 -13.10 8.35 13.58
N GLU A 38 -13.31 8.56 12.27
CA GLU A 38 -14.64 8.58 11.68
C GLU A 38 -15.37 7.25 11.89
N ALA A 39 -14.65 6.12 11.76
CA ALA A 39 -15.24 4.81 11.97
C ALA A 39 -15.74 4.64 13.41
N ILE A 40 -14.96 5.01 14.42
CA ILE A 40 -15.37 4.98 15.83
C ILE A 40 -16.60 5.85 16.08
N ASP A 41 -16.60 7.07 15.56
CA ASP A 41 -17.73 8.00 15.72
C ASP A 41 -19.03 7.43 15.11
N MET A 42 -18.93 6.73 13.97
CA MET A 42 -20.06 6.09 13.30
C MET A 42 -20.53 4.82 14.03
N ILE A 43 -19.62 4.02 14.59
CA ILE A 43 -19.97 2.84 15.41
C ILE A 43 -20.74 3.27 16.64
N HIS A 44 -20.36 4.36 17.32
CA HIS A 44 -21.12 4.93 18.44
C HIS A 44 -22.54 5.35 18.05
N GLN A 45 -22.79 5.67 16.77
CA GLN A 45 -24.12 5.99 16.25
C GLN A 45 -24.92 4.76 15.81
N GLY A 46 -24.36 3.54 15.94
CA GLY A 46 -24.99 2.31 15.51
C GLY A 46 -24.95 2.08 13.99
N LEU A 47 -23.99 2.68 13.28
CA LEU A 47 -23.86 2.60 11.82
C LEU A 47 -22.81 1.59 11.35
N GLY A 48 -22.39 0.67 12.23
CA GLY A 48 -21.31 -0.26 11.95
C GLY A 48 -21.34 -1.54 12.78
N ASP A 49 -22.38 -2.37 12.65
CA ASP A 49 -22.43 -3.69 13.27
C ASP A 49 -21.32 -4.61 12.70
N VAL A 50 -20.95 -4.38 11.44
CA VAL A 50 -19.81 -5.02 10.76
C VAL A 50 -18.91 -3.92 10.22
N LEU A 51 -17.63 -3.97 10.58
CA LEU A 51 -16.59 -3.06 10.10
C LEU A 51 -15.62 -3.79 9.19
N PHE A 52 -15.49 -3.33 7.94
CA PHE A 52 -14.36 -3.66 7.06
C PHE A 52 -13.32 -2.57 7.22
N LEU A 53 -12.14 -2.93 7.73
CA LEU A 53 -11.14 -1.97 8.23
C LEU A 53 -9.82 -2.12 7.49
N ASP A 54 -9.37 -1.04 6.82
CA ASP A 54 -7.99 -0.95 6.35
C ASP A 54 -7.02 -0.64 7.50
N LEU A 55 -5.75 -1.02 7.31
CA LEU A 55 -4.71 -0.80 8.33
C LEU A 55 -3.98 0.53 8.15
N ASN A 56 -3.72 0.93 6.90
CA ASN A 56 -2.83 2.07 6.62
C ASN A 56 -3.63 3.32 6.27
N MET A 57 -4.09 4.03 7.29
CA MET A 57 -4.92 5.23 7.13
C MET A 57 -4.34 6.42 7.91
N PRO A 58 -4.57 7.66 7.44
CA PRO A 58 -4.19 8.87 8.17
C PRO A 58 -5.09 9.08 9.41
N VAL A 59 -4.69 9.98 10.30
CA VAL A 59 -5.39 10.43 11.52
C VAL A 59 -5.42 9.33 12.59
N MET A 60 -6.05 8.19 12.32
CA MET A 60 -6.11 7.00 13.16
C MET A 60 -6.02 5.78 12.25
N ASP A 61 -4.97 5.00 12.39
CA ASP A 61 -4.73 3.79 11.64
C ASP A 61 -5.61 2.62 12.10
N GLY A 62 -5.58 1.49 11.37
CA GLY A 62 -6.42 0.33 11.69
C GLY A 62 -6.03 -0.36 12.99
N TYR A 63 -4.74 -0.34 13.36
CA TYR A 63 -4.31 -0.92 14.64
C TYR A 63 -4.83 -0.11 15.82
N GLN A 64 -4.70 1.22 15.76
CA GLN A 64 -5.25 2.13 16.77
C GLN A 64 -6.78 2.02 16.85
N THR A 65 -7.45 1.87 15.71
CA THR A 65 -8.90 1.67 15.65
C THR A 65 -9.31 0.38 16.38
N LEU A 66 -8.61 -0.73 16.13
CA LEU A 66 -8.85 -2.01 16.83
C LEU A 66 -8.62 -1.89 18.33
N GLU A 67 -7.57 -1.17 18.77
CA GLU A 67 -7.30 -0.93 20.18
C GLU A 67 -8.44 -0.17 20.86
N VAL A 68 -9.00 0.85 20.21
CA VAL A 68 -10.14 1.63 20.74
C VAL A 68 -11.39 0.73 20.81
N ILE A 69 -11.71 -0.02 19.75
CA ILE A 69 -12.86 -0.94 19.71
C ILE A 69 -12.76 -1.96 20.85
N SER A 70 -11.58 -2.56 21.03
CA SER A 70 -11.35 -3.55 22.09
C SER A 70 -11.44 -2.93 23.49
N LYS A 71 -10.86 -1.74 23.69
CA LYS A 71 -10.84 -1.04 24.99
C LYS A 71 -12.22 -0.55 25.41
N GLU A 72 -13.03 -0.08 24.48
CA GLU A 72 -14.37 0.43 24.73
C GLU A 72 -15.46 -0.64 24.60
N GLU A 73 -15.07 -1.89 24.26
CA GLU A 73 -15.98 -3.03 24.07
C GLU A 73 -17.11 -2.69 23.07
N LEU A 74 -16.76 -2.01 21.96
CA LEU A 74 -17.74 -1.58 20.97
C LEU A 74 -18.39 -2.79 20.28
N PRO A 75 -19.74 -2.78 20.08
CA PRO A 75 -20.47 -3.92 19.53
C PRO A 75 -20.35 -3.98 18.00
N THR A 76 -19.16 -4.24 17.49
CA THR A 76 -18.91 -4.38 16.06
C THR A 76 -18.06 -5.61 15.76
N VAL A 77 -18.35 -6.29 14.66
CA VAL A 77 -17.53 -7.38 14.14
C VAL A 77 -16.54 -6.78 13.14
N VAL A 78 -15.25 -6.87 13.44
CA VAL A 78 -14.21 -6.28 12.59
C VAL A 78 -13.59 -7.33 11.68
N ILE A 79 -13.63 -7.09 10.37
CA ILE A 79 -12.90 -7.82 9.34
C ILE A 79 -11.87 -6.87 8.76
N VAL A 80 -10.59 -7.18 8.94
CA VAL A 80 -9.52 -6.35 8.38
C VAL A 80 -9.36 -6.64 6.88
N VAL A 81 -9.24 -5.57 6.08
CA VAL A 81 -9.05 -5.65 4.62
C VAL A 81 -7.84 -4.79 4.25
N SER A 82 -6.68 -5.40 4.03
CA SER A 82 -5.45 -4.63 3.88
C SER A 82 -4.52 -5.11 2.76
N GLY A 83 -3.73 -4.18 2.24
CA GLY A 83 -2.58 -4.46 1.36
C GLY A 83 -1.38 -5.00 2.13
N ASP A 84 -1.29 -4.74 3.44
CA ASP A 84 -0.26 -5.31 4.30
C ASP A 84 -0.54 -6.79 4.56
N ILE A 85 0.16 -7.66 3.84
CA ILE A 85 -0.02 -9.12 3.90
C ILE A 85 1.05 -9.83 4.72
N GLN A 86 1.84 -9.10 5.51
CA GLN A 86 2.86 -9.66 6.39
C GLN A 86 2.24 -10.67 7.39
N PRO A 87 2.89 -11.81 7.66
CA PRO A 87 2.34 -12.80 8.60
C PRO A 87 2.09 -12.23 10.00
N ASP A 88 2.93 -11.31 10.45
CA ASP A 88 2.79 -10.67 11.75
C ASP A 88 1.68 -9.62 11.79
N ALA A 89 1.39 -8.92 10.68
CA ALA A 89 0.23 -8.03 10.58
C ALA A 89 -1.05 -8.80 10.89
N LYS A 90 -1.27 -9.93 10.21
CA LYS A 90 -2.44 -10.79 10.47
C LYS A 90 -2.51 -11.26 11.93
N LYS A 91 -1.40 -11.71 12.51
CA LYS A 91 -1.37 -12.15 13.93
C LYS A 91 -1.72 -11.01 14.88
N ARG A 92 -1.17 -9.80 14.63
CA ARG A 92 -1.41 -8.62 15.46
C ARG A 92 -2.89 -8.23 15.46
N VAL A 93 -3.52 -8.13 14.28
CA VAL A 93 -4.93 -7.72 14.19
C VAL A 93 -5.88 -8.74 14.83
N ILE A 94 -5.64 -10.04 14.66
CA ILE A 94 -6.40 -11.07 15.33
C ILE A 94 -6.21 -11.00 16.87
N GLY A 95 -4.97 -10.74 17.32
CA GLY A 95 -4.66 -10.52 18.73
C GLY A 95 -5.34 -9.28 19.33
N LEU A 96 -5.64 -8.26 18.53
CA LEU A 96 -6.38 -7.05 18.90
C LEU A 96 -7.91 -7.22 18.82
N GLY A 97 -8.41 -8.39 18.41
CA GLY A 97 -9.83 -8.70 18.39
C GLY A 97 -10.49 -8.64 17.01
N ALA A 98 -9.75 -8.49 15.94
CA ALA A 98 -10.31 -8.65 14.60
C ALA A 98 -10.80 -10.09 14.41
N PHE A 99 -11.97 -10.24 13.80
CA PHE A 99 -12.57 -11.56 13.55
C PHE A 99 -11.83 -12.35 12.48
N ASP A 100 -11.47 -11.66 11.36
CA ASP A 100 -10.70 -12.26 10.27
C ASP A 100 -9.93 -11.18 9.49
N PHE A 101 -9.14 -11.63 8.50
CA PHE A 101 -8.27 -10.79 7.70
C PHE A 101 -8.37 -11.18 6.22
N ILE A 102 -8.64 -10.20 5.37
CA ILE A 102 -8.71 -10.32 3.91
C ILE A 102 -7.59 -9.50 3.29
N LYS A 103 -6.88 -10.08 2.34
CA LYS A 103 -5.86 -9.36 1.59
C LYS A 103 -6.45 -8.58 0.41
N LYS A 104 -5.90 -7.41 0.11
CA LYS A 104 -6.15 -6.68 -1.14
C LYS A 104 -5.29 -7.26 -2.29
N PRO A 105 -5.79 -7.34 -3.54
CA PRO A 105 -7.16 -7.04 -3.96
C PRO A 105 -8.17 -8.08 -3.45
N ILE A 106 -9.41 -7.63 -3.19
CA ILE A 106 -10.44 -8.43 -2.54
C ILE A 106 -10.91 -9.54 -3.49
N ASN A 107 -10.92 -10.79 -2.99
CA ASN A 107 -11.54 -11.91 -3.67
C ASN A 107 -12.96 -12.10 -3.11
N SER A 108 -13.99 -11.98 -3.97
CA SER A 108 -15.40 -12.08 -3.57
C SER A 108 -15.76 -13.45 -3.00
N ASP A 109 -15.11 -14.53 -3.45
CA ASP A 109 -15.37 -15.89 -2.94
C ASP A 109 -14.81 -16.03 -1.52
N GLU A 110 -13.60 -15.49 -1.25
CA GLU A 110 -12.98 -15.46 0.07
C GLU A 110 -13.82 -14.63 1.06
N LEU A 111 -14.27 -13.45 0.62
CA LEU A 111 -15.15 -12.58 1.41
C LEU A 111 -16.46 -13.32 1.76
N THR A 112 -17.11 -13.94 0.79
CA THR A 112 -18.34 -14.68 1.00
C THR A 112 -18.16 -15.84 1.99
N ALA A 113 -17.06 -16.59 1.88
CA ALA A 113 -16.74 -17.68 2.80
C ALA A 113 -16.55 -17.19 4.25
N ILE A 114 -15.89 -16.02 4.43
CA ILE A 114 -15.72 -15.41 5.76
C ILE A 114 -17.09 -14.97 6.32
N LEU A 115 -17.92 -14.32 5.53
CA LEU A 115 -19.26 -13.87 5.94
C LEU A 115 -20.19 -15.05 6.29
N GLN A 116 -20.09 -16.17 5.58
CA GLN A 116 -20.81 -17.40 5.94
C GLN A 116 -20.31 -18.00 7.25
N LYS A 117 -19.00 -18.02 7.46
CA LYS A 117 -18.38 -18.52 8.71
C LYS A 117 -18.77 -17.67 9.93
N THR A 118 -18.97 -16.36 9.77
CA THR A 118 -19.47 -15.48 10.83
C THR A 118 -20.96 -15.65 11.11
N GLY A 119 -21.72 -16.28 10.22
CA GLY A 119 -23.18 -16.32 10.27
C GLY A 119 -23.86 -14.99 9.89
N LEU A 120 -23.08 -14.02 9.38
CA LEU A 120 -23.60 -12.72 8.94
C LEU A 120 -24.30 -12.81 7.58
N TYR A 121 -23.90 -13.78 6.76
CA TYR A 121 -24.49 -14.06 5.46
C TYR A 121 -24.84 -15.53 5.33
N ALA A 122 -26.05 -15.83 4.86
CA ALA A 122 -26.50 -17.17 4.48
C ALA A 122 -26.97 -17.13 3.02
N GLU A 123 -26.47 -18.00 2.19
CA GLU A 123 -27.02 -18.19 0.85
C GLU A 123 -28.49 -18.61 0.96
N THR A 124 -29.40 -17.81 0.41
CA THR A 124 -30.78 -18.19 0.25
C THR A 124 -30.96 -18.75 -1.15
N ASP A 125 -31.54 -19.95 -1.29
CA ASP A 125 -31.88 -20.61 -2.57
C ASP A 125 -32.96 -19.85 -3.38
N GLU A 126 -33.38 -18.68 -2.96
CA GLU A 126 -34.31 -17.85 -3.74
C GLU A 126 -33.55 -17.08 -4.82
N PRO A 127 -34.02 -17.15 -6.10
CA PRO A 127 -33.42 -16.35 -7.15
C PRO A 127 -33.56 -14.86 -6.78
N ALA A 128 -32.42 -14.19 -6.59
CA ALA A 128 -32.35 -12.77 -6.31
C ALA A 128 -33.24 -11.99 -7.28
N GLN A 129 -34.42 -11.57 -6.83
CA GLN A 129 -35.10 -10.44 -7.49
C GLN A 129 -34.11 -9.29 -7.41
N ALA A 130 -33.73 -8.77 -8.58
CA ALA A 130 -32.74 -7.71 -8.75
C ALA A 130 -33.11 -6.49 -7.89
N ALA A 131 -32.73 -6.53 -6.63
CA ALA A 131 -32.57 -5.33 -5.83
C ALA A 131 -31.35 -4.61 -6.43
N ALA A 132 -31.56 -3.38 -6.90
CA ALA A 132 -30.45 -2.54 -7.34
C ALA A 132 -29.36 -2.57 -6.28
N PRO A 133 -28.09 -2.73 -6.66
CA PRO A 133 -27.01 -2.85 -5.71
C PRO A 133 -27.04 -1.66 -4.75
N ALA A 134 -26.87 -1.92 -3.46
CA ALA A 134 -26.89 -0.92 -2.39
C ALA A 134 -25.93 0.27 -2.63
N VAL A 135 -25.03 0.12 -3.58
CA VAL A 135 -24.04 1.09 -4.05
C VAL A 135 -24.68 2.38 -4.58
N ASP A 136 -25.88 2.34 -5.20
CA ASP A 136 -26.49 3.55 -5.78
C ASP A 136 -27.04 4.53 -4.72
N ARG A 137 -27.30 4.07 -3.50
CA ARG A 137 -27.78 4.95 -2.40
C ARG A 137 -26.62 5.63 -1.66
N ALA A 138 -25.45 4.99 -1.58
CA ALA A 138 -24.26 5.53 -0.93
C ALA A 138 -23.46 6.48 -1.83
N ALA A 139 -23.59 6.35 -3.16
CA ALA A 139 -22.86 7.16 -4.15
C ALA A 139 -23.17 8.66 -4.10
N SER A 140 -24.26 9.07 -3.46
CA SER A 140 -24.67 10.49 -3.38
C SER A 140 -23.83 11.36 -2.41
N HIS A 141 -22.95 10.75 -1.59
CA HIS A 141 -22.18 11.46 -0.56
C HIS A 141 -20.66 11.37 -0.77
N GLN A 142 -20.18 10.68 -1.83
CA GLN A 142 -18.77 10.62 -2.13
C GLN A 142 -18.42 11.62 -3.24
N GLY A 143 -17.40 12.45 -2.99
CA GLY A 143 -16.75 13.29 -4.01
C GLY A 143 -16.26 12.43 -5.19
N SER A 144 -16.03 13.04 -6.35
CA SER A 144 -15.48 12.34 -7.50
C SER A 144 -14.14 11.71 -7.10
N ILE A 145 -14.02 10.37 -7.24
CA ILE A 145 -12.75 9.68 -7.02
C ILE A 145 -11.73 10.25 -7.99
N SER A 146 -10.62 10.69 -7.46
CA SER A 146 -9.53 11.20 -8.29
C SER A 146 -8.72 10.04 -8.87
N MET A 147 -8.06 10.29 -9.99
CA MET A 147 -7.11 9.35 -10.55
C MET A 147 -5.92 9.11 -9.60
N PHE A 148 -5.57 10.11 -8.80
CA PHE A 148 -4.49 9.98 -7.81
C PHE A 148 -4.85 8.98 -6.70
N ASP A 149 -6.11 8.95 -6.26
CA ASP A 149 -6.59 7.95 -5.29
C ASP A 149 -6.40 6.53 -5.82
N ALA A 150 -6.65 6.33 -7.12
CA ALA A 150 -6.46 5.02 -7.74
C ALA A 150 -4.96 4.66 -7.88
N PHE A 151 -4.09 5.62 -8.20
CA PHE A 151 -2.64 5.38 -8.17
C PHE A 151 -2.12 5.08 -6.77
N GLN A 152 -2.64 5.78 -5.77
CA GLN A 152 -2.29 5.55 -4.38
C GLN A 152 -2.70 4.14 -3.92
N GLU A 153 -3.89 3.69 -4.29
CA GLU A 153 -4.35 2.33 -3.99
C GLU A 153 -3.47 1.26 -4.64
N VAL A 154 -3.13 1.43 -5.93
CA VAL A 154 -2.19 0.53 -6.63
C VAL A 154 -0.83 0.50 -5.93
N ALA A 155 -0.33 1.67 -5.52
CA ALA A 155 0.94 1.77 -4.80
C ALA A 155 0.86 1.11 -3.41
N ASN A 156 -0.25 1.29 -2.69
CA ASN A 156 -0.48 0.73 -1.36
C ASN A 156 -0.43 -0.81 -1.37
N VAL A 157 -1.15 -1.43 -2.30
CA VAL A 157 -1.13 -2.89 -2.45
C VAL A 157 0.26 -3.41 -2.88
N ALA A 158 0.91 -2.74 -3.84
CA ALA A 158 2.25 -3.13 -4.30
C ALA A 158 3.31 -2.97 -3.20
N MET A 159 3.22 -1.92 -2.39
CA MET A 159 4.05 -1.67 -1.21
C MET A 159 3.92 -2.82 -0.20
N GLY A 160 2.69 -3.24 0.11
CA GLY A 160 2.44 -4.33 1.06
C GLY A 160 3.03 -5.66 0.59
N GLN A 161 2.94 -5.97 -0.72
CA GLN A 161 3.57 -7.16 -1.30
C GLN A 161 5.10 -7.12 -1.20
N ALA A 162 5.71 -5.96 -1.44
CA ALA A 162 7.16 -5.79 -1.31
C ALA A 162 7.61 -5.93 0.15
N ALA A 163 6.86 -5.36 1.07
CA ALA A 163 7.14 -5.47 2.50
C ALA A 163 7.00 -6.91 3.02
N ASP A 164 6.01 -7.68 2.56
CA ASP A 164 5.87 -9.10 2.93
C ASP A 164 7.10 -9.91 2.53
N LEU A 165 7.64 -9.68 1.32
CA LEU A 165 8.85 -10.36 0.89
C LEU A 165 10.07 -9.96 1.72
N LEU A 166 10.23 -8.67 2.02
CA LEU A 166 11.33 -8.19 2.86
C LEU A 166 11.19 -8.72 4.30
N ALA A 167 10.00 -8.70 4.86
CA ALA A 167 9.71 -9.21 6.19
C ALA A 167 10.05 -10.69 6.34
N ARG A 168 9.69 -11.51 5.34
CA ARG A 168 10.03 -12.94 5.30
C ARG A 168 11.53 -13.20 5.13
N LEU A 169 12.20 -12.37 4.32
CA LEU A 169 13.65 -12.50 4.09
C LEU A 169 14.44 -12.23 5.37
N LEU A 170 14.04 -11.19 6.11
CA LEU A 170 14.79 -10.69 7.27
C LEU A 170 14.23 -11.18 8.61
N ASP A 171 13.07 -11.86 8.62
CA ASP A 171 12.35 -12.29 9.82
C ASP A 171 12.02 -11.10 10.77
N VAL A 172 11.45 -10.05 10.20
CA VAL A 172 11.13 -8.78 10.88
C VAL A 172 9.73 -8.29 10.51
N PHE A 173 9.25 -7.27 11.22
CA PHE A 173 8.07 -6.51 10.83
C PHE A 173 8.49 -5.21 10.14
N VAL A 174 8.00 -5.00 8.91
CA VAL A 174 8.23 -3.80 8.13
C VAL A 174 7.08 -2.82 8.37
N LEU A 175 7.42 -1.61 8.78
CA LEU A 175 6.44 -0.54 8.96
C LEU A 175 6.09 0.07 7.60
N LEU A 176 4.80 0.12 7.29
CA LEU A 176 4.29 0.64 6.04
C LEU A 176 3.76 2.06 6.21
N PRO A 177 4.29 3.03 5.47
CA PRO A 177 3.73 4.38 5.41
C PRO A 177 2.54 4.42 4.44
N ILE A 178 1.89 5.57 4.39
CA ILE A 178 0.97 5.88 3.29
C ILE A 178 1.81 6.33 2.10
N PRO A 179 1.73 5.66 0.92
CA PRO A 179 2.46 6.05 -0.26
C PRO A 179 2.09 7.47 -0.70
N ARG A 180 3.07 8.25 -1.13
CA ARG A 180 2.84 9.59 -1.69
C ARG A 180 2.85 9.51 -3.20
N VAL A 181 1.77 9.96 -3.83
CA VAL A 181 1.63 9.97 -5.30
C VAL A 181 1.46 11.41 -5.77
N ASN A 182 2.40 11.88 -6.58
CA ASN A 182 2.42 13.24 -7.08
C ASN A 182 2.76 13.29 -8.57
N LEU A 183 2.17 14.26 -9.28
CA LEU A 183 2.63 14.65 -10.62
C LEU A 183 3.55 15.84 -10.44
N LEU A 184 4.85 15.63 -10.66
CA LEU A 184 5.88 16.64 -10.42
C LEU A 184 6.53 17.08 -11.74
N GLU A 185 6.95 18.32 -11.78
CA GLU A 185 7.96 18.75 -12.77
C GLU A 185 9.34 18.28 -12.28
N ILE A 186 10.20 17.87 -13.19
CA ILE A 186 11.54 17.38 -12.82
C ILE A 186 12.35 18.46 -12.07
N SER A 187 12.13 19.73 -12.40
CA SER A 187 12.72 20.84 -11.66
C SER A 187 12.27 20.91 -10.19
N GLU A 188 10.99 20.60 -9.91
CA GLU A 188 10.46 20.55 -8.56
C GLU A 188 11.05 19.38 -7.77
N LEU A 189 11.14 18.21 -8.40
CA LEU A 189 11.78 17.04 -7.82
C LEU A 189 13.25 17.34 -7.47
N GLN A 190 14.00 17.95 -8.40
CA GLN A 190 15.40 18.32 -8.15
C GLN A 190 15.54 19.34 -7.02
N MET A 191 14.66 20.33 -6.94
CA MET A 191 14.67 21.31 -5.85
C MET A 191 14.32 20.65 -4.50
N ALA A 192 13.34 19.76 -4.45
CA ALA A 192 12.96 19.06 -3.24
C ALA A 192 14.12 18.21 -2.70
N LEU A 193 14.84 17.52 -3.58
CA LEU A 193 15.99 16.69 -3.22
C LEU A 193 17.23 17.51 -2.79
N GLN A 194 17.41 18.71 -3.39
CA GLN A 194 18.49 19.63 -2.99
C GLN A 194 18.20 20.37 -1.68
N ALA A 195 16.93 20.54 -1.31
CA ALA A 195 16.52 21.22 -0.08
C ALA A 195 16.70 20.33 1.17
N THR A 196 17.01 19.05 1.02
CA THR A 196 17.35 18.15 2.11
C THR A 196 18.78 18.50 2.59
N GLU A 197 18.89 19.48 3.48
CA GLU A 197 20.15 19.94 4.11
C GLU A 197 20.65 18.96 5.20
N ASP A 198 20.24 17.71 5.18
CA ASP A 198 20.69 16.73 6.14
C ASP A 198 22.13 16.29 5.82
N ASN A 199 22.97 16.24 6.87
CA ASN A 199 24.33 15.68 6.80
C ASN A 199 24.31 14.15 6.57
N ASP A 200 23.15 13.59 6.30
CA ASP A 200 22.98 12.15 6.07
C ASP A 200 23.47 11.77 4.67
N THR A 201 24.21 10.68 4.64
CA THR A 201 24.67 10.07 3.39
C THR A 201 23.79 8.89 3.01
N TYR A 202 23.68 8.68 1.71
CA TYR A 202 22.85 7.65 1.10
C TYR A 202 23.65 6.84 0.10
N SER A 203 23.26 5.60 -0.02
CA SER A 203 23.69 4.73 -1.12
C SER A 203 22.48 4.40 -1.98
N GLY A 204 22.61 4.50 -3.29
CA GLY A 204 21.47 4.44 -4.19
C GLY A 204 21.63 3.47 -5.36
N VAL A 205 20.53 2.83 -5.73
CA VAL A 205 20.39 1.96 -6.91
C VAL A 205 19.24 2.46 -7.77
N CYS A 206 19.44 2.44 -9.10
CA CYS A 206 18.41 2.71 -10.09
C CYS A 206 18.17 1.46 -10.94
N GLN A 207 16.90 1.20 -11.27
CA GLN A 207 16.50 0.13 -12.17
C GLN A 207 15.38 0.60 -13.08
N GLY A 208 15.63 0.61 -14.40
CA GLY A 208 14.62 0.92 -15.39
C GLY A 208 13.64 -0.22 -15.59
N PHE A 209 12.38 0.11 -15.91
CA PHE A 209 11.36 -0.86 -16.27
C PHE A 209 10.50 -0.35 -17.43
N ILE A 210 10.01 -1.29 -18.27
CA ILE A 210 9.18 -0.98 -19.42
C ILE A 210 8.23 -2.13 -19.74
N GLY A 211 7.00 -1.81 -20.11
CA GLY A 211 6.02 -2.80 -20.57
C GLY A 211 4.67 -2.18 -20.88
N SER A 212 3.98 -2.72 -21.88
CA SER A 212 2.59 -2.34 -22.23
C SER A 212 2.39 -0.83 -22.48
N GLY A 213 3.42 -0.13 -22.99
CA GLY A 213 3.36 1.31 -23.24
C GLY A 213 3.64 2.18 -21.99
N ILE A 214 4.02 1.58 -20.88
CA ILE A 214 4.44 2.25 -19.65
C ILE A 214 5.94 2.03 -19.47
N ALA A 215 6.68 3.09 -19.18
CA ALA A 215 8.10 3.05 -18.87
C ALA A 215 8.39 3.93 -17.66
N GLY A 216 9.42 3.55 -16.91
CA GLY A 216 9.82 4.29 -15.72
C GLY A 216 11.16 3.83 -15.18
N GLU A 217 11.56 4.48 -14.11
CA GLU A 217 12.75 4.18 -13.34
C GLU A 217 12.39 4.06 -11.85
N ALA A 218 12.90 3.03 -11.21
CA ALA A 218 12.78 2.80 -9.78
C ALA A 218 14.13 3.12 -9.11
N PHE A 219 14.09 3.95 -8.10
CA PHE A 219 15.24 4.34 -7.29
C PHE A 219 15.05 3.80 -5.88
N LEU A 220 16.01 3.04 -5.38
CA LEU A 220 16.10 2.75 -3.97
C LEU A 220 17.22 3.59 -3.36
N LEU A 221 16.87 4.43 -2.39
CA LEU A 221 17.78 5.25 -1.60
C LEU A 221 17.87 4.63 -0.21
N PHE A 222 19.04 4.18 0.17
CA PHE A 222 19.30 3.50 1.43
C PHE A 222 20.14 4.41 2.33
N HIS A 223 19.65 4.69 3.54
CA HIS A 223 20.40 5.47 4.51
C HIS A 223 21.63 4.71 4.96
N ASP A 224 22.80 5.30 4.90
CA ASP A 224 24.07 4.63 5.25
C ASP A 224 24.10 4.17 6.71
N SER A 225 23.42 4.88 7.60
CA SER A 225 23.24 4.47 9.00
C SER A 225 22.54 3.10 9.16
N SER A 226 21.82 2.65 8.15
CA SER A 226 21.04 1.40 8.15
C SER A 226 21.88 0.16 7.86
N PHE A 227 23.07 0.28 7.24
CA PHE A 227 23.87 -0.88 6.84
C PHE A 227 24.27 -1.79 7.99
N LYS A 228 24.57 -1.20 9.15
CA LYS A 228 25.00 -1.97 10.33
C LYS A 228 23.91 -2.92 10.83
N ASP A 229 22.67 -2.45 10.88
CA ASP A 229 21.55 -3.27 11.34
C ASP A 229 21.07 -4.22 10.23
N MET A 230 21.12 -3.80 8.96
CA MET A 230 20.85 -4.66 7.82
C MET A 230 21.82 -5.86 7.76
N ALA A 231 23.12 -5.62 7.94
CA ALA A 231 24.11 -6.69 7.97
C ALA A 231 23.82 -7.73 9.06
N LYS A 232 23.38 -7.28 10.25
CA LYS A 232 22.98 -8.19 11.34
C LYS A 232 21.76 -9.02 10.95
N LEU A 233 20.71 -8.41 10.37
CA LEU A 233 19.50 -9.11 9.94
C LEU A 233 19.80 -10.13 8.84
N MET A 234 20.68 -9.79 7.90
CA MET A 234 21.14 -10.69 6.84
C MET A 234 22.20 -11.71 7.32
N ARG A 235 22.47 -11.73 8.65
CA ARG A 235 23.39 -12.70 9.31
C ARG A 235 24.81 -12.65 8.75
N TYR A 236 25.26 -11.45 8.40
CA TYR A 236 26.62 -11.24 7.96
C TYR A 236 27.57 -11.15 9.15
N ASP A 237 28.45 -12.12 9.31
CA ASP A 237 29.38 -12.24 10.45
C ASP A 237 30.75 -11.58 10.19
N GLY A 238 30.95 -10.99 9.02
CA GLY A 238 32.20 -10.38 8.60
C GLY A 238 32.34 -8.92 9.04
N LYS A 239 33.51 -8.33 8.71
CA LYS A 239 33.72 -6.90 8.89
C LYS A 239 33.00 -6.13 7.76
N LEU A 240 32.13 -5.21 8.13
CA LEU A 240 31.46 -4.32 7.20
C LEU A 240 32.50 -3.49 6.43
N ASN A 241 32.40 -3.47 5.12
CA ASN A 241 33.19 -2.68 4.19
C ASN A 241 32.36 -2.32 2.96
N GLU A 242 32.84 -1.43 2.10
CA GLU A 242 32.13 -0.94 0.93
C GLU A 242 31.58 -2.02 -0.01
N LEU A 243 32.32 -3.14 -0.20
CA LEU A 243 31.85 -4.24 -1.04
C LEU A 243 30.67 -4.98 -0.42
N VAL A 244 30.69 -5.20 0.88
CA VAL A 244 29.60 -5.86 1.61
C VAL A 244 28.37 -4.93 1.64
N GLU A 245 28.55 -3.66 1.88
CA GLU A 245 27.47 -2.67 1.84
C GLU A 245 26.83 -2.61 0.45
N LEU A 246 27.64 -2.70 -0.60
CA LEU A 246 27.14 -2.79 -1.97
C LEU A 246 26.31 -4.06 -2.21
N GLU A 247 26.79 -5.22 -1.71
CA GLU A 247 26.06 -6.49 -1.83
C GLU A 247 24.70 -6.41 -1.10
N LEU A 248 24.70 -5.93 0.14
CA LEU A 248 23.48 -5.74 0.92
C LEU A 248 22.50 -4.79 0.22
N LEU A 249 23.00 -3.66 -0.31
CA LEU A 249 22.21 -2.70 -1.07
C LEU A 249 21.56 -3.33 -2.31
N MET A 250 22.32 -4.12 -3.06
CA MET A 250 21.85 -4.79 -4.27
C MET A 250 20.78 -5.85 -3.95
N ASP A 251 20.96 -6.61 -2.88
CA ASP A 251 20.00 -7.64 -2.46
C ASP A 251 18.67 -7.00 -2.03
N VAL A 252 18.72 -5.99 -1.17
CA VAL A 252 17.51 -5.27 -0.72
C VAL A 252 16.81 -4.57 -1.88
N SER A 253 17.58 -3.92 -2.77
CA SER A 253 17.00 -3.23 -3.93
C SER A 253 16.31 -4.20 -4.88
N SER A 254 16.88 -5.35 -5.12
CA SER A 254 16.30 -6.39 -5.99
C SER A 254 14.96 -6.89 -5.45
N VAL A 255 14.87 -7.08 -4.13
CA VAL A 255 13.62 -7.50 -3.47
C VAL A 255 12.55 -6.41 -3.54
N LEU A 256 12.87 -5.20 -3.08
CA LEU A 256 11.88 -4.12 -2.96
C LEU A 256 11.41 -3.60 -4.32
N ILE A 257 12.35 -3.29 -5.22
CA ILE A 257 12.03 -2.81 -6.57
C ILE A 257 11.27 -3.89 -7.35
N GLY A 258 11.80 -5.12 -7.36
CA GLY A 258 11.20 -6.22 -8.11
C GLY A 258 9.78 -6.53 -7.66
N ALA A 259 9.55 -6.62 -6.35
CA ALA A 259 8.24 -6.92 -5.79
C ALA A 259 7.24 -5.78 -6.00
N CYS A 260 7.67 -4.52 -5.82
CA CYS A 260 6.79 -3.36 -6.00
C CYS A 260 6.34 -3.22 -7.47
N ILE A 261 7.29 -3.31 -8.42
CA ILE A 261 6.98 -3.27 -9.86
C ILE A 261 6.05 -4.43 -10.26
N LYS A 262 6.30 -5.63 -9.72
CA LYS A 262 5.45 -6.80 -9.95
C LYS A 262 4.05 -6.58 -9.40
N GLY A 263 3.93 -6.05 -8.19
CA GLY A 263 2.64 -5.74 -7.56
C GLY A 263 1.81 -4.74 -8.35
N ILE A 264 2.44 -3.70 -8.90
CA ILE A 264 1.79 -2.75 -9.81
C ILE A 264 1.34 -3.46 -11.09
N ALA A 265 2.20 -4.30 -11.67
CA ALA A 265 1.91 -5.02 -12.91
C ALA A 265 0.70 -5.95 -12.77
N GLU A 266 0.62 -6.71 -11.68
CA GLU A 266 -0.48 -7.63 -11.40
C GLU A 266 -1.82 -6.92 -11.26
N GLN A 267 -1.85 -5.77 -10.60
CA GLN A 267 -3.08 -5.00 -10.43
C GLN A 267 -3.59 -4.35 -11.71
N LEU A 268 -2.68 -3.99 -12.62
CA LEU A 268 -3.01 -3.35 -13.90
C LEU A 268 -3.19 -4.35 -15.05
N ASP A 269 -3.03 -5.65 -14.78
CA ASP A 269 -3.03 -6.73 -15.79
C ASP A 269 -2.05 -6.42 -16.94
N ILE A 270 -0.79 -6.16 -16.57
CA ILE A 270 0.32 -5.90 -17.50
C ILE A 270 1.56 -6.69 -17.08
N ALA A 271 2.56 -6.69 -17.96
CA ALA A 271 3.88 -7.24 -17.65
C ALA A 271 4.96 -6.18 -17.89
N PHE A 272 5.88 -6.04 -16.93
CA PHE A 272 7.08 -5.21 -17.08
C PHE A 272 8.32 -6.07 -17.31
N SER A 273 9.12 -5.65 -18.27
CA SER A 273 10.53 -6.06 -18.35
C SER A 273 11.36 -5.09 -17.53
N GLN A 274 12.25 -5.63 -16.71
CA GLN A 274 13.14 -4.84 -15.86
C GLN A 274 14.56 -4.87 -16.42
N GLY A 275 15.22 -3.73 -16.40
CA GLY A 275 16.64 -3.61 -16.73
C GLY A 275 17.53 -4.18 -15.63
N HIS A 276 18.84 -4.12 -15.83
CA HIS A 276 19.79 -4.41 -14.76
C HIS A 276 19.85 -3.26 -13.78
N PRO A 277 19.93 -3.52 -12.46
CA PRO A 277 20.13 -2.48 -11.46
C PRO A 277 21.50 -1.83 -11.65
N VAL A 278 21.53 -0.50 -11.50
CA VAL A 278 22.74 0.32 -11.64
C VAL A 278 22.96 1.08 -10.33
N VAL A 279 24.15 0.95 -9.77
CA VAL A 279 24.52 1.72 -8.58
C VAL A 279 24.77 3.18 -8.98
N LEU A 280 24.06 4.10 -8.35
CA LEU A 280 24.19 5.53 -8.59
C LEU A 280 25.36 6.15 -7.82
N GLY A 281 25.59 5.64 -6.60
CA GLY A 281 26.66 6.06 -5.71
C GLY A 281 26.53 5.41 -4.35
N GLN A 282 27.60 5.50 -3.55
CA GLN A 282 27.64 5.10 -2.14
C GLN A 282 28.16 6.25 -1.30
N HIS A 283 27.60 6.46 -0.13
CA HIS A 283 28.02 7.46 0.85
C HIS A 283 28.02 8.90 0.30
N VAL A 284 27.02 9.23 -0.49
CA VAL A 284 26.86 10.56 -1.09
C VAL A 284 25.56 11.23 -0.66
N ASN A 285 25.49 12.54 -0.85
CA ASN A 285 24.23 13.25 -0.62
C ASN A 285 23.16 12.85 -1.66
N VAL A 286 21.90 12.87 -1.27
CA VAL A 286 20.78 12.48 -2.14
C VAL A 286 20.71 13.32 -3.41
N GLY A 287 21.06 14.62 -3.34
CA GLY A 287 21.12 15.51 -4.49
C GLY A 287 22.13 15.06 -5.54
N ASP A 288 23.29 14.53 -5.11
CA ASP A 288 24.35 14.03 -6.00
C ASP A 288 23.96 12.72 -6.68
N LEU A 289 23.21 11.84 -5.98
CA LEU A 289 22.71 10.58 -6.54
C LEU A 289 21.82 10.79 -7.76
N LEU A 290 21.02 11.84 -7.76
CA LEU A 290 20.01 12.08 -8.77
C LEU A 290 20.40 13.16 -9.80
N SER A 291 21.42 13.99 -9.50
CA SER A 291 21.90 15.04 -10.38
C SER A 291 22.56 14.52 -11.68
N ASN A 292 23.11 13.31 -11.64
CA ASN A 292 23.76 12.68 -12.79
C ASN A 292 22.78 12.05 -13.79
N ASN A 293 21.49 12.02 -13.48
CA ASN A 293 20.47 11.50 -14.40
C ASN A 293 20.05 12.58 -15.40
N ASN A 294 20.35 12.36 -16.68
CA ASN A 294 19.89 13.19 -17.79
C ASN A 294 18.41 12.90 -18.06
N TRP A 295 17.52 13.46 -17.24
CA TRP A 295 16.09 13.36 -17.44
C TRP A 295 15.69 13.95 -18.80
N ARG A 296 15.00 13.13 -19.63
CA ARG A 296 14.55 13.55 -20.98
C ARG A 296 13.10 14.05 -21.00
N TRP A 297 12.39 13.89 -19.89
CA TRP A 297 10.98 14.31 -19.72
C TRP A 297 10.89 15.53 -18.80
N THR A 298 9.82 16.31 -18.95
CA THR A 298 9.55 17.51 -18.16
C THR A 298 8.68 17.24 -16.95
N LYS A 299 7.78 16.24 -17.06
CA LYS A 299 6.86 15.83 -15.99
C LYS A 299 6.97 14.35 -15.74
N THR A 300 6.74 13.97 -14.50
CA THR A 300 6.74 12.57 -14.05
C THR A 300 5.64 12.33 -13.03
N LEU A 301 5.01 11.16 -13.09
CA LEU A 301 4.26 10.63 -11.97
C LEU A 301 5.27 9.99 -11.02
N ALA A 302 5.37 10.55 -9.83
CA ALA A 302 6.25 10.05 -8.78
C ALA A 302 5.43 9.31 -7.73
N ILE A 303 5.86 8.11 -7.37
CA ILE A 303 5.35 7.34 -6.22
C ILE A 303 6.50 7.17 -5.25
N GLU A 304 6.36 7.70 -4.05
CA GLU A 304 7.33 7.64 -2.97
C GLU A 304 6.84 6.72 -1.85
N ILE A 305 7.67 5.79 -1.43
CA ILE A 305 7.39 4.81 -0.37
C ILE A 305 8.61 4.75 0.57
N CYS A 306 8.43 5.17 1.82
CA CYS A 306 9.50 5.18 2.83
C CYS A 306 9.37 3.95 3.72
N TYR A 307 10.15 2.90 3.49
CA TYR A 307 10.15 1.71 4.33
C TYR A 307 11.01 1.89 5.58
N SER A 308 10.52 1.41 6.70
CA SER A 308 11.31 1.28 7.92
C SER A 308 11.07 -0.08 8.59
N ILE A 309 12.02 -0.54 9.41
CA ILE A 309 11.92 -1.83 10.09
C ILE A 309 11.74 -1.59 11.59
N GLU A 310 10.70 -2.22 12.14
CA GLU A 310 10.38 -2.09 13.56
C GLU A 310 11.55 -2.56 14.43
N ASN A 311 11.90 -1.78 15.45
CA ASN A 311 12.99 -2.01 16.39
C ASN A 311 14.43 -1.98 15.80
N TYR A 312 14.60 -1.54 14.56
CA TYR A 312 15.89 -1.39 13.91
C TYR A 312 16.04 0.02 13.33
N ASN A 313 17.25 0.50 13.25
CA ASN A 313 17.55 1.77 12.57
C ASN A 313 17.77 1.49 11.06
N ILE A 314 16.71 1.03 10.40
CA ILE A 314 16.75 0.74 8.96
C ILE A 314 15.66 1.54 8.28
N ASN A 315 16.10 2.45 7.40
CA ASN A 315 15.23 3.27 6.57
C ASN A 315 15.70 3.21 5.12
N CYS A 316 14.76 3.03 4.21
CA CYS A 316 15.02 3.12 2.78
C CYS A 316 13.80 3.69 2.04
N ASP A 317 14.09 4.53 1.07
CA ASP A 317 13.09 5.22 0.28
C ASP A 317 13.07 4.63 -1.14
N LEU A 318 11.92 4.10 -1.53
CA LEU A 318 11.66 3.65 -2.89
C LEU A 318 10.90 4.74 -3.63
N LEU A 319 11.51 5.27 -4.69
CA LEU A 319 10.93 6.26 -5.56
C LEU A 319 10.71 5.64 -6.95
N LEU A 320 9.46 5.58 -7.38
CA LEU A 320 9.09 5.14 -8.73
C LEU A 320 8.73 6.37 -9.57
N LEU A 321 9.44 6.57 -10.68
CA LEU A 321 9.21 7.67 -11.61
C LEU A 321 8.73 7.10 -12.93
N PHE A 322 7.53 7.50 -13.36
CA PHE A 322 6.95 7.09 -14.64
C PHE A 322 7.12 8.22 -15.67
N THR A 323 7.53 7.85 -16.88
CA THR A 323 7.73 8.82 -17.96
C THR A 323 6.43 9.53 -18.33
N GLU A 324 6.54 10.77 -18.81
CA GLU A 324 5.39 11.57 -19.24
C GLU A 324 4.55 10.85 -20.31
N ASP A 325 5.19 10.16 -21.24
CA ASP A 325 4.52 9.38 -22.30
C ASP A 325 3.74 8.18 -21.77
N SER A 326 4.06 7.70 -20.58
CA SER A 326 3.36 6.59 -19.91
C SER A 326 2.05 7.01 -19.26
N LEU A 327 1.89 8.28 -18.93
CA LEU A 327 0.75 8.79 -18.14
C LEU A 327 -0.62 8.50 -18.78
N PRO A 328 -0.83 8.69 -20.10
CA PRO A 328 -2.12 8.36 -20.73
C PRO A 328 -2.47 6.88 -20.60
N VAL A 329 -1.50 5.99 -20.89
CA VAL A 329 -1.71 4.53 -20.81
C VAL A 329 -1.95 4.10 -19.37
N PHE A 330 -1.17 4.62 -18.44
CA PHE A 330 -1.32 4.32 -17.02
C PHE A 330 -2.68 4.79 -16.49
N ARG A 331 -3.12 6.00 -16.91
CA ARG A 331 -4.44 6.54 -16.61
C ARG A 331 -5.58 5.63 -17.09
N ASP A 332 -5.50 5.15 -18.34
CA ASP A 332 -6.50 4.28 -18.93
C ASP A 332 -6.58 2.94 -18.17
N LYS A 333 -5.43 2.40 -17.75
CA LYS A 333 -5.37 1.17 -16.95
C LYS A 333 -5.97 1.35 -15.54
N VAL A 334 -5.65 2.45 -14.89
CA VAL A 334 -6.15 2.75 -13.54
C VAL A 334 -7.65 3.10 -13.55
N ALA A 335 -8.17 3.71 -14.63
CA ALA A 335 -9.60 3.99 -14.78
C ALA A 335 -10.48 2.72 -14.70
N TYR A 336 -9.89 1.56 -14.96
CA TYR A 336 -10.57 0.26 -14.82
C TYR A 336 -10.87 -0.10 -13.35
N LEU A 337 -10.13 0.49 -12.42
CA LEU A 337 -10.26 0.24 -10.98
C LEU A 337 -11.33 1.14 -10.32
N ILE A 338 -11.73 2.23 -10.98
CA ILE A 338 -12.70 3.22 -10.51
C ILE A 338 -14.13 2.83 -10.92
#